data_8aec94b74906b2b769d87c4d3001f94c
#
_entry.id   8aec94b74906b2b769d87c4d3001f94c
#
_cell.length_a   1.000
_cell.length_b   1.000
_cell.length_c   1.000
_cell.angle_alpha   90.00
_cell.angle_beta   90.00
_cell.angle_gamma   90.00
#
_symmetry.space_group_name_H-M   'P 1'
#
loop_
_entity.id
_entity.type
_entity.pdbx_description
1 polymer ?
#
loop_
_entity_poly.entity_id
_entity_poly.type
_entity_poly.pdbx_seq_one_letter_code
_entity_poly.pdbx_strand_id
1 'polypeptide(L)'
;MALQKNELILFFIITLPSFVLCYSSLHENQLIDKYVDEASEFDSKAYPSYFNTIDDGSNLFKGLIKESADVLCLKSFDKVDSSTSSSAETVSVNDFGAEGDGETDDTKAFEMAWKVACSSKEAVMVAPKKTYRIKPIRFSGPCKSQLTVQVVGPSMAMGKIGGKIHAKPINLSIDLQPCKDAPMALTFCKSKNLMVRNLTIQDGQQIHVSFQKCMNVEVSNLSITAPPKSPNTDGIHVTDTQNILITSCVIATGDDCLSIVNGSKTVQASNITCGSGHGISIGSLGSGNSKAYVSDITVNGAKLYGTTNGIRIKTWQGGSGSASNIRFQNIEMHNVTNPILIDQYYCDRKIPCKEQRSAVEVKNVVYKNIKGTSASDVAIKFDCSKSFPCLGIMLQDINLQHEGRKTAKALCNNVNVTSIGVVCPLCPKLEGQYETCQCL
;
A
#
# COMPACT_ATOMS: atom_id res chain seq x y z
N MET A 1 16.53 -65.55 -0.51
CA MET A 1 17.44 -65.01 -1.53
C MET A 1 17.07 -63.60 -1.79
N ALA A 2 17.88 -62.73 -1.29
CA ALA A 2 17.82 -61.29 -1.38
C ALA A 2 18.32 -60.79 -2.75
N LEU A 3 18.04 -59.50 -3.02
CA LEU A 3 18.50 -58.62 -4.11
C LEU A 3 17.40 -58.37 -5.15
N GLN A 4 16.90 -57.19 -5.16
CA GLN A 4 17.25 -55.91 -5.70
C GLN A 4 16.05 -54.93 -5.61
N LYS A 5 16.16 -54.00 -4.74
CA LYS A 5 15.39 -52.78 -4.76
C LYS A 5 16.40 -51.65 -4.55
N ASN A 6 16.94 -51.07 -5.58
CA ASN A 6 17.71 -49.80 -5.51
C ASN A 6 18.25 -49.42 -6.87
N GLU A 7 17.37 -49.16 -7.85
CA GLU A 7 17.78 -48.45 -9.08
C GLU A 7 16.60 -47.84 -9.85
N LEU A 8 15.76 -47.05 -9.19
CA LEU A 8 14.66 -46.34 -9.91
C LEU A 8 14.41 -44.91 -9.41
N ILE A 9 15.42 -44.31 -8.78
CA ILE A 9 15.28 -42.93 -8.26
C ILE A 9 16.16 -41.89 -9.00
N LEU A 10 16.92 -42.28 -10.02
CA LEU A 10 17.88 -41.33 -10.63
C LEU A 10 17.49 -40.74 -11.99
N PHE A 11 16.31 -40.95 -12.53
CA PHE A 11 15.96 -40.48 -13.87
C PHE A 11 14.88 -39.38 -13.94
N PHE A 12 14.42 -38.77 -12.82
CA PHE A 12 13.41 -37.75 -12.84
C PHE A 12 13.89 -36.31 -12.46
N ILE A 13 15.19 -36.08 -12.38
CA ILE A 13 15.74 -34.78 -11.90
C ILE A 13 16.14 -33.82 -13.04
N ILE A 14 16.01 -34.18 -14.32
CA ILE A 14 16.62 -33.36 -15.40
C ILE A 14 15.62 -32.52 -16.22
N THR A 15 14.31 -32.62 -16.02
CA THR A 15 13.37 -31.93 -16.94
C THR A 15 12.40 -30.87 -16.34
N LEU A 16 12.59 -30.37 -15.11
CA LEU A 16 11.71 -29.36 -14.56
C LEU A 16 12.44 -28.29 -13.72
N PRO A 17 13.11 -27.29 -14.33
CA PRO A 17 13.69 -26.19 -13.55
C PRO A 17 12.70 -25.11 -13.10
N SER A 18 11.41 -25.21 -13.46
CA SER A 18 10.44 -24.10 -13.22
C SER A 18 9.49 -24.30 -12.05
N PHE A 19 9.40 -25.49 -11.47
CA PHE A 19 8.44 -25.77 -10.37
C PHE A 19 9.06 -25.76 -8.96
N VAL A 20 10.39 -25.78 -8.85
CA VAL A 20 11.07 -25.91 -7.54
C VAL A 20 11.13 -24.60 -6.75
N LEU A 21 10.93 -23.45 -7.39
CA LEU A 21 11.10 -22.14 -6.74
C LEU A 21 9.91 -21.67 -5.86
N CYS A 22 8.73 -22.30 -6.01
CA CYS A 22 7.61 -22.01 -5.08
C CYS A 22 7.58 -22.95 -3.86
N TYR A 23 8.29 -24.09 -3.89
CA TYR A 23 8.17 -25.15 -2.85
C TYR A 23 9.16 -25.02 -1.69
N SER A 24 10.27 -24.30 -1.87
CA SER A 24 11.27 -24.15 -0.80
C SER A 24 10.90 -23.15 0.30
N SER A 25 9.89 -22.29 0.05
CA SER A 25 9.40 -21.31 1.03
C SER A 25 8.48 -21.93 2.10
N LEU A 26 7.89 -23.12 1.84
CA LEU A 26 6.92 -23.74 2.74
C LEU A 26 7.54 -24.50 3.93
N HIS A 27 8.81 -24.91 3.84
CA HIS A 27 9.41 -25.75 4.88
C HIS A 27 10.12 -24.98 5.99
N GLU A 28 10.59 -23.75 5.73
CA GLU A 28 11.22 -22.92 6.77
C GLU A 28 10.20 -22.16 7.62
N ASN A 29 9.00 -21.89 7.11
CA ASN A 29 7.96 -21.19 7.86
C ASN A 29 7.22 -22.08 8.87
N GLN A 30 7.24 -23.40 8.74
CA GLN A 30 6.54 -24.29 9.68
C GLN A 30 7.18 -24.42 11.07
N LEU A 31 8.43 -24.00 11.23
CA LEU A 31 9.11 -24.04 12.54
C LEU A 31 8.91 -22.76 13.38
N ILE A 32 8.43 -21.67 12.78
CA ILE A 32 8.21 -20.40 13.46
C ILE A 32 6.77 -20.27 13.96
N ASP A 33 5.80 -20.94 13.33
CA ASP A 33 4.37 -20.82 13.65
C ASP A 33 3.91 -21.56 14.92
N LYS A 34 4.79 -22.29 15.59
CA LYS A 34 4.42 -23.06 16.80
C LYS A 34 4.34 -22.23 18.08
N TYR A 35 4.55 -20.92 18.01
CA TYR A 35 4.49 -19.99 19.16
C TYR A 35 3.68 -18.70 18.88
N VAL A 36 2.67 -18.77 18.04
CA VAL A 36 1.73 -17.66 17.90
C VAL A 36 0.34 -18.17 18.24
N ASP A 37 -0.08 -17.86 19.48
CA ASP A 37 -1.48 -17.95 19.90
C ASP A 37 -2.42 -17.41 18.83
N GLU A 38 -3.52 -18.13 18.62
CA GLU A 38 -4.79 -17.79 17.97
C GLU A 38 -4.93 -16.32 17.51
N ALA A 39 -4.10 -15.88 16.58
CA ALA A 39 -4.35 -14.63 15.87
C ALA A 39 -5.06 -15.01 14.58
N SER A 40 -6.32 -14.57 14.49
CA SER A 40 -7.17 -14.54 13.30
C SER A 40 -6.37 -14.75 12.01
N GLU A 41 -6.69 -15.81 11.27
CA GLU A 41 -6.21 -16.06 9.89
C GLU A 41 -6.11 -14.74 9.16
N PHE A 42 -4.89 -14.32 8.87
CA PHE A 42 -4.67 -13.16 8.02
C PHE A 42 -5.24 -13.50 6.66
N ASP A 43 -6.21 -12.72 6.23
CA ASP A 43 -6.99 -12.97 5.02
C ASP A 43 -6.15 -12.73 3.75
N SER A 44 -5.16 -13.60 3.52
CA SER A 44 -4.42 -13.65 2.25
C SER A 44 -5.33 -14.04 1.06
N LYS A 45 -6.57 -14.45 1.33
CA LYS A 45 -7.58 -14.79 0.32
C LYS A 45 -8.35 -13.58 -0.21
N ALA A 46 -8.11 -12.38 0.34
CA ALA A 46 -8.91 -11.19 0.05
C ALA A 46 -8.49 -10.41 -1.22
N TYR A 47 -7.44 -10.81 -1.93
CA TYR A 47 -6.92 -10.03 -3.05
C TYR A 47 -6.65 -10.81 -4.34
N PRO A 48 -7.68 -11.22 -5.11
CA PRO A 48 -7.48 -11.53 -6.52
C PRO A 48 -7.57 -10.23 -7.35
N SER A 49 -6.57 -9.96 -8.14
CA SER A 49 -6.46 -8.77 -9.00
C SER A 49 -7.44 -8.79 -10.16
N TYR A 50 -8.12 -7.68 -10.40
CA TYR A 50 -8.95 -7.45 -11.58
C TYR A 50 -8.18 -6.65 -12.63
N PHE A 51 -8.01 -7.22 -13.84
CA PHE A 51 -7.40 -6.54 -14.96
C PHE A 51 -8.42 -5.65 -15.68
N ASN A 52 -8.18 -4.34 -15.71
CA ASN A 52 -8.72 -3.47 -16.74
C ASN A 52 -7.58 -2.78 -17.47
N THR A 53 -7.60 -2.92 -18.78
CA THR A 53 -6.64 -2.33 -19.71
C THR A 53 -6.85 -0.82 -19.81
N ILE A 54 -5.84 -0.04 -19.41
CA ILE A 54 -5.74 1.38 -19.77
C ILE A 54 -4.29 1.69 -20.16
N ASP A 55 -4.17 2.46 -21.24
CA ASP A 55 -2.95 2.80 -21.95
C ASP A 55 -2.06 3.80 -21.20
N ASP A 56 -0.80 3.56 -21.26
CA ASP A 56 0.44 4.27 -20.98
C ASP A 56 0.41 5.71 -20.38
N GLY A 57 0.27 5.81 -19.05
CA GLY A 57 0.62 7.00 -18.27
C GLY A 57 2.07 7.01 -17.73
N SER A 58 2.90 6.03 -18.09
CA SER A 58 4.18 5.76 -17.46
C SER A 58 5.28 6.81 -17.66
N ASN A 59 5.19 7.62 -18.72
CA ASN A 59 6.24 8.57 -19.07
C ASN A 59 6.17 9.88 -18.26
N LEU A 60 4.96 10.34 -17.92
CA LEU A 60 4.77 11.57 -17.15
C LEU A 60 5.28 11.40 -15.69
N PHE A 61 5.07 10.21 -15.13
CA PHE A 61 5.42 9.94 -13.73
C PHE A 61 6.93 9.72 -13.53
N LYS A 62 7.63 9.16 -14.51
CA LYS A 62 9.11 9.03 -14.46
C LYS A 62 9.81 10.40 -14.40
N GLY A 63 9.27 11.41 -15.07
CA GLY A 63 9.76 12.78 -14.99
C GLY A 63 9.59 13.39 -13.59
N LEU A 64 8.43 13.16 -12.96
CA LEU A 64 8.09 13.68 -11.63
C LEU A 64 8.93 13.05 -10.51
N ILE A 65 9.24 11.76 -10.60
CA ILE A 65 10.12 11.10 -9.62
C ILE A 65 11.52 11.73 -9.66
N LYS A 66 12.03 12.03 -10.85
CA LYS A 66 13.35 12.66 -11.03
C LYS A 66 13.38 14.07 -10.46
N GLU A 67 12.35 14.86 -10.72
CA GLU A 67 12.25 16.25 -10.25
C GLU A 67 12.04 16.35 -8.74
N SER A 68 11.24 15.44 -8.14
CA SER A 68 11.03 15.38 -6.69
C SER A 68 12.27 14.91 -5.93
N ALA A 69 13.08 14.01 -6.48
CA ALA A 69 14.31 13.56 -5.86
C ALA A 69 15.39 14.66 -5.81
N ASP A 70 15.49 15.47 -6.87
CA ASP A 70 16.47 16.55 -6.95
C ASP A 70 16.13 17.76 -6.08
N VAL A 71 14.84 18.04 -5.84
CA VAL A 71 14.37 19.18 -5.01
C VAL A 71 14.44 18.89 -3.51
N LEU A 72 14.33 17.64 -3.08
CA LEU A 72 14.33 17.28 -1.66
C LEU A 72 15.72 17.11 -1.05
N CYS A 73 16.78 17.08 -1.87
CA CYS A 73 18.15 16.86 -1.40
C CYS A 73 18.87 18.15 -0.93
N LEU A 74 18.32 19.34 -1.11
CA LEU A 74 19.05 20.60 -0.95
C LEU A 74 18.62 21.54 0.19
N LYS A 75 17.62 21.20 1.00
CA LYS A 75 17.23 22.08 2.13
C LYS A 75 16.79 21.32 3.37
N SER A 76 17.72 20.86 4.16
CA SER A 76 17.60 20.79 5.62
C SER A 76 18.87 20.26 6.28
N PHE A 77 19.89 21.09 6.32
CA PHE A 77 20.97 20.99 7.30
C PHE A 77 21.23 22.39 7.86
N ASP A 78 20.41 22.79 8.82
CA ASP A 78 20.82 23.84 9.72
C ASP A 78 20.10 23.71 11.07
N LYS A 79 20.94 23.61 12.10
CA LYS A 79 20.71 23.77 13.53
C LYS A 79 19.84 22.73 14.25
N VAL A 80 20.52 21.75 14.80
CA VAL A 80 20.14 21.14 16.07
C VAL A 80 20.92 21.86 17.18
N ASP A 81 20.18 22.53 18.05
CA ASP A 81 20.71 23.08 19.29
C ASP A 81 21.33 21.98 20.16
N SER A 82 22.55 22.21 20.55
CA SER A 82 23.31 21.34 21.45
C SER A 82 22.83 21.51 22.89
N SER A 83 22.00 20.58 23.36
CA SER A 83 21.89 20.36 24.81
C SER A 83 21.63 18.88 25.11
N THR A 84 22.62 18.23 25.75
CA THR A 84 22.62 16.89 26.36
C THR A 84 22.28 15.72 25.41
N SER A 85 23.26 15.30 24.60
CA SER A 85 23.15 14.12 23.74
C SER A 85 23.58 12.86 24.51
N SER A 86 22.63 12.01 24.87
CA SER A 86 22.92 10.59 24.83
C SER A 86 23.00 10.22 23.32
N SER A 87 24.20 9.94 22.83
CA SER A 87 24.38 9.59 21.43
C SER A 87 23.67 8.27 21.15
N ALA A 88 22.62 8.29 20.31
CA ALA A 88 21.96 7.08 19.83
C ALA A 88 23.00 6.13 19.20
N GLU A 89 22.93 4.85 19.55
CA GLU A 89 23.82 3.83 19.01
C GLU A 89 23.55 3.63 17.52
N THR A 90 24.59 3.81 16.68
CA THR A 90 24.48 3.57 15.24
C THR A 90 24.82 2.11 14.94
N VAL A 91 23.89 1.39 14.35
CA VAL A 91 24.01 -0.03 13.95
C VAL A 91 23.99 -0.10 12.44
N SER A 92 25.13 -0.24 11.80
CA SER A 92 25.24 -0.32 10.34
C SER A 92 25.03 -1.74 9.85
N VAL A 93 24.24 -1.93 8.79
CA VAL A 93 24.09 -3.26 8.16
C VAL A 93 25.41 -3.80 7.61
N ASN A 94 26.35 -2.91 7.26
CA ASN A 94 27.67 -3.32 6.79
C ASN A 94 28.50 -4.00 7.89
N ASP A 95 28.29 -3.65 9.17
CA ASP A 95 28.97 -4.28 10.30
C ASP A 95 28.58 -5.76 10.48
N PHE A 96 27.50 -6.16 9.83
CA PHE A 96 26.98 -7.55 9.79
C PHE A 96 27.22 -8.23 8.45
N GLY A 97 28.05 -7.67 7.59
CA GLY A 97 28.45 -8.27 6.33
C GLY A 97 27.56 -7.96 5.14
N ALA A 98 26.77 -6.89 5.18
CA ALA A 98 26.03 -6.44 4.00
C ALA A 98 27.02 -5.84 2.98
N GLU A 99 27.02 -6.38 1.77
CA GLU A 99 27.91 -5.94 0.70
C GLU A 99 27.33 -4.76 -0.08
N GLY A 100 26.02 -4.79 -0.35
CA GLY A 100 25.32 -3.72 -1.05
C GLY A 100 25.82 -3.52 -2.49
N ASP A 101 26.18 -4.59 -3.16
CA ASP A 101 26.63 -4.62 -4.56
C ASP A 101 25.47 -4.82 -5.55
N GLY A 102 24.26 -5.04 -5.05
CA GLY A 102 23.05 -5.33 -5.82
C GLY A 102 22.93 -6.80 -6.27
N GLU A 103 23.90 -7.65 -5.98
CA GLU A 103 23.96 -9.06 -6.40
C GLU A 103 23.93 -10.02 -5.20
N THR A 104 24.68 -9.73 -4.16
CA THR A 104 24.75 -10.51 -2.92
C THR A 104 23.47 -10.41 -2.12
N ASP A 105 23.06 -11.52 -1.50
CA ASP A 105 21.89 -11.56 -0.62
C ASP A 105 22.23 -11.01 0.76
N ASP A 106 21.87 -9.77 1.00
CA ASP A 106 22.13 -9.02 2.23
C ASP A 106 21.10 -9.29 3.35
N THR A 107 20.09 -10.14 3.13
CA THR A 107 18.95 -10.34 4.05
C THR A 107 19.40 -10.63 5.48
N LYS A 108 20.35 -11.56 5.65
CA LYS A 108 20.85 -11.97 6.97
C LYS A 108 21.53 -10.82 7.72
N ALA A 109 22.27 -9.99 7.02
CA ALA A 109 22.93 -8.81 7.60
C ALA A 109 21.89 -7.81 8.14
N PHE A 110 20.81 -7.59 7.40
CA PHE A 110 19.69 -6.76 7.83
C PHE A 110 18.96 -7.33 9.04
N GLU A 111 18.73 -8.65 9.09
CA GLU A 111 18.12 -9.33 10.24
C GLU A 111 18.98 -9.19 11.51
N MET A 112 20.30 -9.36 11.38
CA MET A 112 21.23 -9.23 12.48
C MET A 112 21.31 -7.80 12.99
N ALA A 113 21.41 -6.82 12.10
CA ALA A 113 21.40 -5.41 12.43
C ALA A 113 20.10 -5.01 13.16
N TRP A 114 18.93 -5.50 12.68
CA TRP A 114 17.66 -5.30 13.37
C TRP A 114 17.65 -5.85 14.79
N LYS A 115 18.13 -7.07 15.01
CA LYS A 115 18.17 -7.70 16.35
C LYS A 115 19.00 -6.88 17.33
N VAL A 116 20.15 -6.37 16.91
CA VAL A 116 21.02 -5.53 17.74
C VAL A 116 20.34 -4.19 18.02
N ALA A 117 19.91 -3.49 16.98
CA ALA A 117 19.25 -2.18 17.12
C ALA A 117 17.98 -2.24 17.98
N CYS A 118 17.15 -3.27 17.81
CA CYS A 118 15.94 -3.48 18.59
C CYS A 118 16.21 -3.83 20.06
N SER A 119 17.42 -4.31 20.37
CA SER A 119 17.86 -4.63 21.74
C SER A 119 18.59 -3.48 22.44
N SER A 120 18.92 -2.43 21.71
CA SER A 120 19.65 -1.26 22.22
C SER A 120 18.69 -0.22 22.82
N LYS A 121 19.24 0.74 23.60
CA LYS A 121 18.45 1.82 24.21
C LYS A 121 18.32 2.88 23.15
N GLU A 122 18.16 3.40 22.40
CA GLU A 122 18.10 4.41 21.36
C GLU A 122 19.08 4.05 20.22
N ALA A 123 18.53 3.40 19.22
CA ALA A 123 19.37 2.96 18.11
C ALA A 123 18.90 3.56 16.79
N VAL A 124 19.89 3.80 15.93
CA VAL A 124 19.67 4.09 14.51
C VAL A 124 20.26 2.95 13.70
N MET A 125 19.40 2.11 13.12
CA MET A 125 19.80 1.11 12.13
C MET A 125 20.03 1.81 10.80
N VAL A 126 21.26 1.76 10.30
CA VAL A 126 21.66 2.47 9.09
C VAL A 126 22.04 1.49 8.00
N ALA A 127 21.46 1.67 6.81
CA ALA A 127 21.96 1.10 5.57
C ALA A 127 22.65 2.22 4.78
N PRO A 128 23.99 2.22 4.64
CA PRO A 128 24.73 3.21 3.85
C PRO A 128 24.32 3.22 2.38
N LYS A 129 24.73 4.27 1.65
CA LYS A 129 24.38 4.46 0.23
C LYS A 129 24.98 3.37 -0.67
N LYS A 130 24.25 2.29 -0.84
CA LYS A 130 24.57 1.16 -1.70
C LYS A 130 23.30 0.54 -2.25
N THR A 131 23.39 -0.45 -3.13
CA THR A 131 22.27 -1.23 -3.63
C THR A 131 22.22 -2.58 -2.93
N TYR A 132 21.34 -2.74 -1.97
CA TYR A 132 21.19 -3.99 -1.24
C TYR A 132 20.16 -4.88 -1.90
N ARG A 133 20.47 -6.16 -2.06
CA ARG A 133 19.53 -7.18 -2.51
C ARG A 133 19.02 -7.92 -1.28
N ILE A 134 17.74 -7.75 -0.97
CA ILE A 134 17.11 -8.32 0.21
C ILE A 134 15.95 -9.19 -0.22
N LYS A 135 15.86 -10.41 0.33
CA LYS A 135 14.65 -11.23 0.26
C LYS A 135 13.56 -10.65 1.15
N PRO A 136 12.30 -11.08 1.00
CA PRO A 136 11.22 -10.70 1.91
C PRO A 136 11.66 -10.79 3.37
N ILE A 137 11.50 -9.69 4.13
CA ILE A 137 12.03 -9.59 5.48
C ILE A 137 10.97 -9.05 6.45
N ARG A 138 10.95 -9.61 7.66
CA ARG A 138 10.07 -9.18 8.74
C ARG A 138 10.85 -8.71 9.95
N PHE A 139 10.72 -7.46 10.27
CA PHE A 139 11.28 -6.84 11.47
C PHE A 139 10.25 -6.83 12.59
N SER A 140 10.49 -7.63 13.62
CA SER A 140 9.53 -7.82 14.71
C SER A 140 10.01 -7.16 16.00
N GLY A 141 9.09 -6.41 16.64
CA GLY A 141 9.22 -5.90 18.01
C GLY A 141 8.61 -6.88 19.04
N PRO A 142 8.47 -6.45 20.30
CA PRO A 142 8.75 -5.10 20.78
C PRO A 142 10.24 -4.82 20.92
N CYS A 143 10.67 -3.62 20.49
CA CYS A 143 12.03 -3.15 20.76
C CYS A 143 12.12 -2.48 22.14
N LYS A 144 13.33 -2.41 22.71
CA LYS A 144 13.55 -1.84 24.04
C LYS A 144 13.20 -0.36 24.12
N SER A 145 13.47 0.38 23.05
CA SER A 145 13.25 1.83 22.99
C SER A 145 12.87 2.28 21.58
N GLN A 146 12.91 3.58 21.35
CA GLN A 146 12.74 4.16 20.03
C GLN A 146 13.82 3.64 19.07
N LEU A 147 13.39 3.24 17.88
CA LEU A 147 14.27 2.73 16.84
C LEU A 147 14.05 3.51 15.54
N THR A 148 15.12 4.04 15.00
CA THR A 148 15.12 4.64 13.67
C THR A 148 15.73 3.67 12.66
N VAL A 149 15.04 3.41 11.56
CA VAL A 149 15.59 2.72 10.39
C VAL A 149 15.80 3.75 9.30
N GLN A 150 17.06 3.94 8.92
CA GLN A 150 17.46 4.96 7.95
C GLN A 150 18.32 4.37 6.86
N VAL A 151 17.97 4.65 5.61
CA VAL A 151 18.87 4.41 4.47
C VAL A 151 19.47 5.73 4.01
N VAL A 152 20.77 5.76 3.86
CA VAL A 152 21.49 6.94 3.40
C VAL A 152 21.75 6.80 1.91
N GLY A 153 20.87 7.36 1.08
CA GLY A 153 20.98 7.40 -0.38
C GLY A 153 20.04 6.46 -1.15
N PRO A 154 20.03 6.51 -2.48
CA PRO A 154 19.07 5.76 -3.28
C PRO A 154 19.32 4.26 -3.30
N SER A 155 18.24 3.54 -3.17
CA SER A 155 17.87 2.19 -3.57
C SER A 155 18.21 1.00 -2.67
N MET A 156 17.14 0.44 -2.07
CA MET A 156 17.05 -1.00 -1.80
C MET A 156 16.36 -1.66 -3.00
N ALA A 157 17.08 -2.49 -3.75
CA ALA A 157 16.46 -3.38 -4.72
C ALA A 157 15.98 -4.64 -3.97
N MET A 158 14.67 -4.84 -3.89
CA MET A 158 14.13 -6.12 -3.46
C MET A 158 14.34 -7.10 -4.61
N GLY A 159 15.27 -8.04 -4.42
CA GLY A 159 15.68 -8.94 -5.48
C GLY A 159 14.52 -9.78 -6.00
N LYS A 160 14.35 -9.80 -7.32
CA LYS A 160 13.59 -10.86 -7.98
C LYS A 160 14.21 -12.18 -7.56
N ILE A 161 13.44 -13.02 -6.87
CA ILE A 161 13.78 -14.44 -6.72
C ILE A 161 13.56 -15.05 -8.10
N GLY A 162 14.66 -15.25 -8.86
CA GLY A 162 14.60 -15.84 -10.20
C GLY A 162 15.43 -15.04 -11.19
N GLY A 163 16.39 -15.72 -11.83
CA GLY A 163 17.44 -15.19 -12.67
C GLY A 163 16.99 -14.23 -13.77
N LYS A 164 17.94 -13.48 -14.29
CA LYS A 164 17.81 -12.61 -15.45
C LYS A 164 16.99 -13.29 -16.55
N ILE A 165 15.72 -12.88 -16.69
CA ILE A 165 14.98 -13.15 -17.91
C ILE A 165 15.33 -12.00 -18.85
N HIS A 166 16.31 -12.20 -19.71
CA HIS A 166 16.39 -11.45 -20.94
C HIS A 166 15.19 -11.89 -21.79
N ALA A 167 14.09 -11.18 -21.66
CA ALA A 167 12.94 -11.36 -22.53
C ALA A 167 13.33 -10.86 -23.93
N LYS A 168 13.77 -11.78 -24.81
CA LYS A 168 13.46 -11.64 -26.23
C LYS A 168 11.94 -11.77 -26.37
N PRO A 169 11.29 -10.99 -27.25
CA PRO A 169 9.86 -11.12 -27.46
C PRO A 169 9.58 -12.48 -28.13
N ILE A 170 9.25 -13.45 -27.34
CA ILE A 170 8.60 -14.67 -27.80
C ILE A 170 7.13 -14.45 -27.52
N ASN A 171 6.32 -14.39 -28.58
CA ASN A 171 4.87 -14.46 -28.50
C ASN A 171 4.46 -15.82 -27.90
N LEU A 172 4.53 -15.93 -26.61
CA LEU A 172 3.95 -17.03 -25.86
C LEU A 172 3.04 -16.38 -24.81
N SER A 173 1.74 -16.48 -25.00
CA SER A 173 0.74 -16.17 -23.99
C SER A 173 0.88 -17.20 -22.86
N ILE A 174 1.90 -17.01 -22.02
CA ILE A 174 1.99 -17.70 -20.75
C ILE A 174 1.03 -16.97 -19.85
N ASP A 175 -0.04 -17.66 -19.48
CA ASP A 175 -0.97 -17.26 -18.43
C ASP A 175 -0.20 -17.27 -17.10
N LEU A 176 0.51 -16.17 -16.82
CA LEU A 176 1.24 -15.96 -15.60
C LEU A 176 0.20 -15.73 -14.49
N GLN A 177 -0.36 -16.83 -13.98
CA GLN A 177 -1.13 -16.78 -12.75
C GLN A 177 -0.20 -16.23 -11.65
N PRO A 178 -0.52 -15.07 -11.06
CA PRO A 178 0.29 -14.57 -9.95
C PRO A 178 0.34 -15.62 -8.84
N CYS A 179 1.48 -15.80 -8.22
CA CYS A 179 1.59 -16.66 -7.03
C CYS A 179 0.59 -16.18 -6.00
N LYS A 180 -0.36 -17.04 -5.60
CA LYS A 180 -1.41 -16.70 -4.63
C LYS A 180 -0.84 -16.27 -3.27
N ASP A 181 0.37 -16.69 -2.97
CA ASP A 181 1.05 -16.50 -1.70
C ASP A 181 2.40 -15.76 -1.88
N ALA A 182 2.43 -14.76 -2.75
CA ALA A 182 3.61 -13.93 -2.91
C ALA A 182 3.94 -13.21 -1.58
N PRO A 183 5.19 -13.22 -1.12
CA PRO A 183 5.55 -12.62 0.16
C PRO A 183 5.60 -11.08 0.09
N MET A 184 5.21 -10.42 1.18
CA MET A 184 5.41 -8.99 1.38
C MET A 184 6.91 -8.68 1.45
N ALA A 185 7.33 -7.58 0.85
CA ALA A 185 8.74 -7.25 0.75
C ALA A 185 9.35 -6.88 2.11
N LEU A 186 8.85 -5.85 2.77
CA LEU A 186 9.33 -5.38 4.06
C LEU A 186 8.18 -5.25 5.05
N THR A 187 8.23 -5.97 6.16
CA THR A 187 7.20 -5.94 7.18
C THR A 187 7.78 -5.52 8.53
N PHE A 188 7.18 -4.49 9.14
CA PHE A 188 7.39 -4.14 10.54
C PHE A 188 6.21 -4.65 11.36
N CYS A 189 6.48 -5.45 12.39
CA CYS A 189 5.44 -6.09 13.18
C CYS A 189 5.63 -5.85 14.67
N LYS A 190 4.54 -5.48 15.38
CA LYS A 190 4.54 -5.26 16.83
C LYS A 190 5.61 -4.27 17.32
N SER A 191 6.02 -3.33 16.46
CA SER A 191 7.02 -2.32 16.78
C SER A 191 6.36 -1.08 17.39
N LYS A 192 7.02 -0.46 18.37
CA LYS A 192 6.57 0.79 19.01
C LYS A 192 7.64 1.86 18.84
N ASN A 193 7.21 3.13 18.69
CA ASN A 193 8.10 4.27 18.57
C ASN A 193 9.13 4.05 17.44
N LEU A 194 8.64 3.68 16.26
CA LEU A 194 9.46 3.34 15.10
C LEU A 194 9.51 4.52 14.14
N MET A 195 10.68 4.81 13.63
CA MET A 195 10.90 5.81 12.59
C MET A 195 11.54 5.15 11.37
N VAL A 196 10.92 5.29 10.20
CA VAL A 196 11.38 4.71 8.93
C VAL A 196 11.51 5.82 7.90
N ARG A 197 12.71 6.07 7.40
CA ARG A 197 12.92 7.21 6.50
C ARG A 197 13.95 6.96 5.39
N ASN A 198 13.75 7.69 4.28
CA ASN A 198 14.68 7.72 3.15
C ASN A 198 14.90 6.36 2.48
N LEU A 199 13.87 5.51 2.41
CA LEU A 199 13.95 4.21 1.73
C LEU A 199 13.53 4.34 0.27
N THR A 200 14.29 3.72 -0.62
CA THR A 200 13.84 3.41 -1.98
C THR A 200 13.63 1.92 -2.10
N ILE A 201 12.43 1.49 -2.45
CA ILE A 201 12.05 0.08 -2.56
C ILE A 201 11.49 -0.17 -3.94
N GLN A 202 11.98 -1.20 -4.63
CA GLN A 202 11.60 -1.49 -6.01
C GLN A 202 11.21 -2.95 -6.19
N ASP A 203 10.25 -3.18 -7.09
CA ASP A 203 9.89 -4.50 -7.61
C ASP A 203 9.54 -5.55 -6.54
N GLY A 204 8.86 -5.14 -5.46
CA GLY A 204 8.28 -6.08 -4.50
C GLY A 204 7.31 -7.05 -5.18
N GLN A 205 7.28 -8.30 -4.73
CA GLN A 205 6.40 -9.32 -5.31
C GLN A 205 4.94 -9.15 -4.89
N GLN A 206 4.70 -8.49 -3.77
CA GLN A 206 3.42 -8.12 -3.21
C GLN A 206 3.57 -6.74 -2.51
N ILE A 207 2.92 -6.50 -1.39
CA ILE A 207 3.04 -5.28 -0.60
C ILE A 207 4.51 -4.93 -0.36
N HIS A 208 4.91 -3.68 -0.65
CA HIS A 208 6.29 -3.23 -0.48
C HIS A 208 6.64 -2.95 0.98
N VAL A 209 5.82 -2.17 1.68
CA VAL A 209 6.04 -1.88 3.10
C VAL A 209 4.76 -2.13 3.88
N SER A 210 4.83 -2.97 4.89
CA SER A 210 3.69 -3.29 5.75
C SER A 210 3.98 -2.96 7.22
N PHE A 211 3.06 -2.23 7.85
CA PHE A 211 3.07 -1.96 9.30
C PHE A 211 1.93 -2.75 9.94
N GLN A 212 2.27 -3.72 10.79
CA GLN A 212 1.32 -4.64 11.42
C GLN A 212 1.41 -4.58 12.94
N LYS A 213 0.30 -4.24 13.61
CA LYS A 213 0.24 -4.18 15.08
C LYS A 213 1.30 -3.24 15.67
N CYS A 214 1.60 -2.15 14.97
CA CYS A 214 2.57 -1.14 15.40
C CYS A 214 1.91 0.01 16.15
N MET A 215 2.71 0.81 16.84
CA MET A 215 2.25 1.99 17.57
C MET A 215 3.30 3.10 17.54
N ASN A 216 2.86 4.35 17.35
CA ASN A 216 3.74 5.52 17.28
C ASN A 216 4.80 5.34 16.18
N VAL A 217 4.37 5.35 14.93
CA VAL A 217 5.25 5.14 13.76
C VAL A 217 5.36 6.43 12.97
N GLU A 218 6.57 6.79 12.60
CA GLU A 218 6.84 7.88 11.65
C GLU A 218 7.49 7.32 10.40
N VAL A 219 6.89 7.62 9.25
CA VAL A 219 7.37 7.20 7.93
C VAL A 219 7.59 8.44 7.07
N SER A 220 8.78 8.60 6.51
CA SER A 220 9.05 9.77 5.69
C SER A 220 10.02 9.52 4.54
N ASN A 221 9.79 10.24 3.43
CA ASN A 221 10.67 10.24 2.27
C ASN A 221 10.90 8.82 1.68
N LEU A 222 9.84 8.03 1.55
CA LEU A 222 9.94 6.76 0.85
C LEU A 222 9.69 6.96 -0.65
N SER A 223 10.47 6.26 -1.46
CA SER A 223 10.26 6.11 -2.90
C SER A 223 9.99 4.65 -3.21
N ILE A 224 8.77 4.33 -3.64
CA ILE A 224 8.34 2.94 -3.87
C ILE A 224 7.88 2.79 -5.32
N THR A 225 8.47 1.83 -6.04
CA THR A 225 8.14 1.62 -7.45
C THR A 225 7.98 0.14 -7.79
N ALA A 226 7.01 -0.15 -8.66
CA ALA A 226 6.81 -1.45 -9.28
C ALA A 226 6.15 -1.26 -10.66
N PRO A 227 6.12 -2.28 -11.51
CA PRO A 227 5.43 -2.19 -12.79
C PRO A 227 3.95 -1.80 -12.61
N PRO A 228 3.40 -0.91 -13.45
CA PRO A 228 2.03 -0.36 -13.29
C PRO A 228 0.90 -1.38 -13.27
N LYS A 229 1.14 -2.58 -13.78
CA LYS A 229 0.15 -3.69 -13.86
C LYS A 229 0.53 -4.88 -12.98
N SER A 230 1.49 -4.71 -12.06
CA SER A 230 1.85 -5.78 -11.13
C SER A 230 0.77 -5.94 -10.05
N PRO A 231 0.19 -7.14 -9.90
CA PRO A 231 -0.92 -7.35 -8.98
C PRO A 231 -0.47 -7.31 -7.52
N ASN A 232 -1.31 -6.80 -6.62
CA ASN A 232 -1.13 -6.78 -5.18
C ASN A 232 0.18 -6.12 -4.70
N THR A 233 0.73 -5.22 -5.50
CA THR A 233 1.98 -4.52 -5.19
C THR A 233 1.70 -3.18 -4.51
N ASP A 234 0.92 -3.21 -3.41
CA ASP A 234 0.66 -2.01 -2.63
C ASP A 234 1.97 -1.33 -2.21
N GLY A 235 1.96 -0.01 -2.15
CA GLY A 235 3.10 0.75 -1.67
C GLY A 235 3.29 0.61 -0.17
N ILE A 236 2.40 1.22 0.62
CA ILE A 236 2.41 1.15 2.08
C ILE A 236 1.08 0.60 2.59
N HIS A 237 1.15 -0.48 3.35
CA HIS A 237 0.00 -1.15 3.96
C HIS A 237 -0.01 -0.99 5.47
N VAL A 238 -1.14 -0.55 6.04
CA VAL A 238 -1.29 -0.29 7.48
C VAL A 238 -2.41 -1.14 8.04
N THR A 239 -2.11 -2.05 8.95
CA THR A 239 -3.08 -2.93 9.61
C THR A 239 -2.86 -3.00 11.12
N ASP A 240 -3.91 -3.01 11.93
CA ASP A 240 -3.87 -3.07 13.40
C ASP A 240 -2.88 -2.05 14.02
N THR A 241 -2.62 -0.95 13.33
CA THR A 241 -1.57 0.02 13.72
C THR A 241 -2.21 1.32 14.20
N GLN A 242 -1.65 1.87 15.28
CA GLN A 242 -2.17 3.07 15.92
C GLN A 242 -1.12 4.18 15.94
N ASN A 243 -1.56 5.42 15.69
CA ASN A 243 -0.72 6.60 15.69
C ASN A 243 0.45 6.47 14.70
N ILE A 244 0.14 6.49 13.41
CA ILE A 244 1.14 6.47 12.33
C ILE A 244 1.06 7.76 11.51
N LEU A 245 2.22 8.37 11.28
CA LEU A 245 2.43 9.53 10.44
C LEU A 245 3.23 9.13 9.19
N ILE A 246 2.67 9.32 8.01
CA ILE A 246 3.32 9.02 6.72
C ILE A 246 3.45 10.32 5.94
N THR A 247 4.67 10.72 5.60
CA THR A 247 4.92 12.02 4.98
C THR A 247 5.88 11.95 3.79
N SER A 248 5.62 12.79 2.78
CA SER A 248 6.56 13.01 1.67
C SER A 248 7.00 11.73 0.96
N CYS A 249 6.06 10.84 0.69
CA CYS A 249 6.32 9.59 -0.01
C CYS A 249 5.88 9.67 -1.47
N VAL A 250 6.68 9.08 -2.35
CA VAL A 250 6.41 8.95 -3.79
C VAL A 250 6.24 7.47 -4.11
N ILE A 251 5.06 7.10 -4.57
CA ILE A 251 4.68 5.69 -4.73
C ILE A 251 4.06 5.48 -6.11
N ALA A 252 4.67 4.59 -6.90
CA ALA A 252 4.21 4.22 -8.23
C ALA A 252 4.25 2.70 -8.38
N THR A 253 3.14 2.05 -8.15
CA THR A 253 3.02 0.59 -8.10
C THR A 253 1.82 0.12 -8.93
N GLY A 254 1.56 -1.17 -8.93
CA GLY A 254 0.44 -1.75 -9.68
C GLY A 254 -0.86 -1.88 -8.89
N ASP A 255 -0.84 -1.63 -7.57
CA ASP A 255 -2.01 -1.69 -6.70
C ASP A 255 -2.16 -0.43 -5.82
N ASP A 256 -2.74 -0.51 -4.63
CA ASP A 256 -2.97 0.65 -3.78
C ASP A 256 -1.65 1.37 -3.41
N CYS A 257 -1.60 2.67 -3.60
CA CYS A 257 -0.50 3.52 -3.15
C CYS A 257 -0.37 3.47 -1.61
N LEU A 258 -1.48 3.72 -0.93
CA LEU A 258 -1.66 3.49 0.49
C LEU A 258 -2.89 2.61 0.69
N SER A 259 -2.77 1.55 1.49
CA SER A 259 -3.89 0.74 1.94
C SER A 259 -3.97 0.72 3.47
N ILE A 260 -5.10 1.22 4.02
CA ILE A 260 -5.33 1.35 5.46
C ILE A 260 -6.50 0.43 5.81
N VAL A 261 -6.22 -0.62 6.58
CA VAL A 261 -7.21 -1.68 6.83
C VAL A 261 -7.53 -1.86 8.31
N ASN A 262 -8.26 -2.90 8.63
CA ASN A 262 -8.82 -3.19 9.95
C ASN A 262 -7.83 -2.95 11.09
N GLY A 263 -8.34 -2.45 12.23
CA GLY A 263 -7.60 -2.20 13.47
C GLY A 263 -6.75 -0.92 13.44
N SER A 264 -6.70 -0.21 12.30
CA SER A 264 -5.90 1.01 12.17
C SER A 264 -6.64 2.22 12.73
N LYS A 265 -5.92 3.01 13.53
CA LYS A 265 -6.47 4.20 14.18
C LYS A 265 -5.44 5.32 14.24
N THR A 266 -5.91 6.57 14.08
CA THR A 266 -5.05 7.76 14.10
C THR A 266 -3.93 7.65 13.06
N VAL A 267 -4.34 7.56 11.79
CA VAL A 267 -3.42 7.52 10.64
C VAL A 267 -3.41 8.88 9.98
N GLN A 268 -2.24 9.46 9.84
CA GLN A 268 -2.04 10.72 9.13
C GLN A 268 -1.12 10.49 7.93
N ALA A 269 -1.58 10.83 6.74
CA ALA A 269 -0.77 10.81 5.53
C ALA A 269 -0.73 12.21 4.93
N SER A 270 0.45 12.73 4.64
CA SER A 270 0.59 14.06 4.06
C SER A 270 1.69 14.14 3.01
N ASN A 271 1.46 15.01 2.03
CA ASN A 271 2.39 15.21 0.91
C ASN A 271 2.74 13.87 0.21
N ILE A 272 1.71 13.15 -0.22
CA ILE A 272 1.84 11.85 -0.88
C ILE A 272 1.69 12.03 -2.38
N THR A 273 2.61 11.47 -3.16
CA THR A 273 2.48 11.40 -4.61
C THR A 273 2.22 9.96 -5.01
N CYS A 274 1.08 9.72 -5.65
CA CYS A 274 0.67 8.43 -6.16
C CYS A 274 0.67 8.43 -7.69
N GLY A 275 1.23 7.40 -8.31
CA GLY A 275 1.15 7.22 -9.76
C GLY A 275 0.95 5.77 -10.14
N SER A 276 0.19 5.54 -11.24
CA SER A 276 -0.32 4.23 -11.62
C SER A 276 -1.09 3.53 -10.48
N GLY A 277 -1.47 2.27 -10.62
CA GLY A 277 -2.13 1.49 -9.58
C GLY A 277 -3.51 2.00 -9.17
N HIS A 278 -3.89 1.78 -7.90
CA HIS A 278 -5.27 1.93 -7.43
C HIS A 278 -5.51 3.14 -6.51
N GLY A 279 -4.53 4.04 -6.32
CA GLY A 279 -4.68 5.23 -5.50
C GLY A 279 -4.62 4.97 -3.99
N ILE A 280 -5.33 5.77 -3.19
CA ILE A 280 -5.34 5.68 -1.73
C ILE A 280 -6.64 5.02 -1.28
N SER A 281 -6.52 3.88 -0.57
CA SER A 281 -7.68 3.09 -0.14
C SER A 281 -7.76 2.93 1.37
N ILE A 282 -8.97 3.08 1.90
CA ILE A 282 -9.37 2.59 3.22
C ILE A 282 -10.14 1.30 2.99
N GLY A 283 -9.57 0.18 3.40
CA GLY A 283 -10.08 -1.17 3.14
C GLY A 283 -9.23 -1.96 2.13
N SER A 284 -9.74 -3.16 1.80
CA SER A 284 -11.13 -3.62 2.00
C SER A 284 -11.40 -4.02 3.46
N LEU A 285 -12.59 -3.69 3.93
CA LEU A 285 -13.01 -3.95 5.31
C LEU A 285 -14.16 -4.98 5.34
N GLY A 286 -14.15 -5.89 6.31
CA GLY A 286 -15.24 -6.81 6.55
C GLY A 286 -15.30 -8.03 5.64
N SER A 287 -14.19 -8.40 4.99
CA SER A 287 -14.10 -9.62 4.18
C SER A 287 -14.48 -10.86 5.00
N GLY A 288 -15.13 -11.83 4.36
CA GLY A 288 -15.52 -13.09 5.02
C GLY A 288 -16.48 -12.91 6.19
N ASN A 289 -17.33 -11.87 6.19
CA ASN A 289 -18.25 -11.50 7.27
C ASN A 289 -17.51 -11.09 8.56
N SER A 290 -16.29 -10.66 8.46
CA SER A 290 -15.49 -10.24 9.61
C SER A 290 -15.93 -8.89 10.16
N LYS A 291 -15.46 -8.59 11.37
CA LYS A 291 -15.67 -7.33 12.05
C LYS A 291 -14.47 -6.42 11.81
N ALA A 292 -14.70 -5.21 11.34
CA ALA A 292 -13.62 -4.29 11.01
C ALA A 292 -13.86 -2.88 11.58
N TYR A 293 -12.81 -2.28 12.13
CA TYR A 293 -12.85 -0.93 12.68
C TYR A 293 -11.65 -0.12 12.18
N VAL A 294 -11.94 1.04 11.59
CA VAL A 294 -10.93 2.02 11.19
C VAL A 294 -11.43 3.40 11.59
N SER A 295 -10.60 4.20 12.25
CA SER A 295 -11.02 5.55 12.65
C SER A 295 -9.88 6.57 12.67
N ASP A 296 -10.29 7.84 12.64
CA ASP A 296 -9.40 8.99 12.81
C ASP A 296 -8.29 9.01 11.75
N ILE A 297 -8.70 8.91 10.48
CA ILE A 297 -7.80 8.90 9.33
C ILE A 297 -7.79 10.28 8.68
N THR A 298 -6.61 10.81 8.40
CA THR A 298 -6.44 12.07 7.67
C THR A 298 -5.44 11.89 6.53
N VAL A 299 -5.88 12.17 5.30
CA VAL A 299 -5.01 12.32 4.13
C VAL A 299 -5.02 13.80 3.74
N ASN A 300 -3.86 14.45 3.81
CA ASN A 300 -3.73 15.88 3.56
C ASN A 300 -2.60 16.19 2.57
N GLY A 301 -2.93 16.75 1.42
CA GLY A 301 -1.93 17.09 0.41
C GLY A 301 -1.44 15.84 -0.34
N ALA A 302 -2.30 15.25 -1.16
CA ALA A 302 -1.92 14.17 -2.06
C ALA A 302 -2.04 14.61 -3.53
N LYS A 303 -1.19 14.04 -4.37
CA LYS A 303 -1.26 14.17 -5.83
C LYS A 303 -1.34 12.78 -6.45
N LEU A 304 -2.35 12.58 -7.29
CA LEU A 304 -2.59 11.29 -7.94
C LEU A 304 -2.55 11.45 -9.46
N TYR A 305 -1.81 10.56 -10.12
CA TYR A 305 -1.57 10.62 -11.57
C TYR A 305 -1.92 9.29 -12.22
N GLY A 306 -2.95 9.28 -13.08
CA GLY A 306 -3.34 8.11 -13.89
C GLY A 306 -3.70 6.86 -13.08
N THR A 307 -4.12 7.02 -11.84
CA THR A 307 -4.55 5.91 -10.99
C THR A 307 -5.98 5.48 -11.32
N THR A 308 -6.31 4.21 -11.09
CA THR A 308 -7.67 3.70 -11.28
C THR A 308 -8.65 4.36 -10.28
N ASN A 309 -8.23 4.57 -9.04
CA ASN A 309 -9.03 5.32 -8.07
C ASN A 309 -8.20 6.47 -7.48
N GLY A 310 -8.88 7.50 -7.05
CA GLY A 310 -8.27 8.58 -6.29
C GLY A 310 -8.20 8.21 -4.81
N ILE A 311 -9.24 8.58 -4.08
CA ILE A 311 -9.44 8.26 -2.67
C ILE A 311 -10.67 7.36 -2.54
N ARG A 312 -10.47 6.19 -1.95
CA ARG A 312 -11.47 5.13 -1.95
C ARG A 312 -11.72 4.59 -0.55
N ILE A 313 -12.99 4.35 -0.20
CA ILE A 313 -13.38 3.52 0.93
C ILE A 313 -14.07 2.28 0.35
N LYS A 314 -13.57 1.08 0.64
CA LYS A 314 -14.10 -0.19 0.12
C LYS A 314 -14.42 -1.16 1.26
N THR A 315 -15.67 -1.64 1.29
CA THR A 315 -16.11 -2.61 2.30
C THR A 315 -16.85 -3.77 1.66
N TRP A 316 -16.66 -4.95 2.19
CA TRP A 316 -17.35 -6.16 1.77
C TRP A 316 -18.76 -6.21 2.34
N GLN A 317 -19.69 -6.70 1.54
CA GLN A 317 -21.00 -7.09 2.03
C GLN A 317 -20.89 -8.24 3.04
N GLY A 318 -21.75 -8.25 4.04
CA GLY A 318 -21.73 -9.23 5.13
C GLY A 318 -20.77 -8.87 6.27
N GLY A 319 -19.84 -7.94 6.07
CA GLY A 319 -18.99 -7.42 7.13
C GLY A 319 -19.77 -6.65 8.20
N SER A 320 -19.10 -6.26 9.26
CA SER A 320 -19.66 -5.43 10.34
C SER A 320 -18.58 -4.52 10.94
N GLY A 321 -18.98 -3.60 11.83
CA GLY A 321 -18.06 -2.62 12.41
C GLY A 321 -18.19 -1.25 11.76
N SER A 322 -17.11 -0.44 11.73
CA SER A 322 -17.19 0.93 11.20
C SER A 322 -15.89 1.48 10.64
N ALA A 323 -16.01 2.30 9.57
CA ALA A 323 -15.01 3.22 9.09
C ALA A 323 -15.50 4.64 9.37
N SER A 324 -14.80 5.39 10.23
CA SER A 324 -15.33 6.66 10.75
C SER A 324 -14.28 7.73 11.01
N ASN A 325 -14.71 9.01 11.03
CA ASN A 325 -13.86 10.15 11.28
C ASN A 325 -12.70 10.23 10.26
N ILE A 326 -13.06 10.18 8.99
CA ILE A 326 -12.10 10.15 7.90
C ILE A 326 -12.08 11.52 7.21
N ARG A 327 -10.91 12.03 6.93
CA ARG A 327 -10.72 13.33 6.28
C ARG A 327 -9.75 13.21 5.10
N PHE A 328 -10.23 13.56 3.92
CA PHE A 328 -9.46 13.73 2.71
C PHE A 328 -9.42 15.20 2.34
N GLN A 329 -8.25 15.82 2.29
CA GLN A 329 -8.17 17.26 2.04
C GLN A 329 -6.94 17.67 1.23
N ASN A 330 -7.08 18.77 0.47
CA ASN A 330 -6.01 19.35 -0.34
C ASN A 330 -5.42 18.33 -1.34
N ILE A 331 -6.29 17.73 -2.17
CA ILE A 331 -5.89 16.64 -3.08
C ILE A 331 -6.02 17.11 -4.52
N GLU A 332 -4.99 16.83 -5.32
CA GLU A 332 -4.95 17.06 -6.76
C GLU A 332 -5.01 15.73 -7.50
N MET A 333 -5.88 15.65 -8.50
CA MET A 333 -6.08 14.44 -9.30
C MET A 333 -5.87 14.74 -10.78
N HIS A 334 -5.04 13.93 -11.44
CA HIS A 334 -4.71 14.08 -12.85
C HIS A 334 -5.02 12.76 -13.57
N ASN A 335 -6.04 12.80 -14.43
CA ASN A 335 -6.47 11.64 -15.21
C ASN A 335 -6.76 10.39 -14.35
N VAL A 336 -7.49 10.57 -13.26
CA VAL A 336 -7.88 9.49 -12.32
C VAL A 336 -9.22 8.91 -12.76
N THR A 337 -9.35 7.57 -12.85
CA THR A 337 -10.60 6.98 -13.38
C THR A 337 -11.78 7.17 -12.44
N ASN A 338 -11.61 6.92 -11.14
CA ASN A 338 -12.64 7.09 -10.11
C ASN A 338 -12.09 8.01 -9.00
N PRO A 339 -12.16 9.35 -9.14
CA PRO A 339 -11.54 10.27 -8.20
C PRO A 339 -11.98 10.12 -6.74
N ILE A 340 -13.29 10.09 -6.48
CA ILE A 340 -13.86 9.91 -5.15
C ILE A 340 -14.82 8.73 -5.15
N LEU A 341 -14.53 7.72 -4.31
CA LEU A 341 -15.28 6.47 -4.31
C LEU A 341 -15.57 5.97 -2.88
N ILE A 342 -16.85 5.72 -2.58
CA ILE A 342 -17.27 4.83 -1.49
C ILE A 342 -17.97 3.64 -2.13
N ASP A 343 -17.47 2.43 -1.84
CA ASP A 343 -18.02 1.17 -2.36
C ASP A 343 -18.26 0.19 -1.20
N GLN A 344 -19.52 0.12 -0.74
CA GLN A 344 -19.94 -0.88 0.26
C GLN A 344 -20.45 -2.20 -0.37
N TYR A 345 -20.39 -2.30 -1.68
CA TYR A 345 -20.67 -3.52 -2.44
C TYR A 345 -19.38 -4.13 -3.02
N TYR A 346 -18.23 -3.77 -2.45
CA TYR A 346 -16.95 -4.26 -2.94
C TYR A 346 -16.93 -5.77 -3.09
N CYS A 347 -16.50 -6.23 -4.24
CA CYS A 347 -16.41 -7.65 -4.59
C CYS A 347 -15.21 -7.88 -5.50
N ASP A 348 -14.23 -8.57 -4.97
CA ASP A 348 -12.97 -8.89 -5.62
C ASP A 348 -12.94 -10.38 -6.08
N ARG A 349 -14.06 -10.88 -6.55
CA ARG A 349 -14.22 -12.28 -6.96
C ARG A 349 -14.65 -12.36 -8.43
N LYS A 350 -14.20 -13.40 -9.14
CA LYS A 350 -14.68 -13.71 -10.49
C LYS A 350 -16.20 -13.97 -10.56
N ILE A 351 -16.76 -14.47 -9.47
CA ILE A 351 -18.22 -14.69 -9.33
C ILE A 351 -18.78 -13.52 -8.53
N PRO A 352 -19.85 -12.87 -8.99
CA PRO A 352 -20.48 -11.77 -8.27
C PRO A 352 -20.81 -12.15 -6.82
N CYS A 353 -20.52 -11.25 -5.90
CA CYS A 353 -20.82 -11.45 -4.49
C CYS A 353 -22.33 -11.39 -4.28
N LYS A 354 -22.83 -12.25 -3.40
CA LYS A 354 -24.26 -12.23 -3.02
C LYS A 354 -24.55 -10.97 -2.21
N GLU A 355 -25.69 -10.34 -2.49
CA GLU A 355 -26.17 -9.24 -1.67
C GLU A 355 -26.43 -9.71 -0.24
N GLN A 356 -25.95 -8.94 0.73
CA GLN A 356 -26.10 -9.23 2.16
C GLN A 356 -26.60 -7.98 2.89
N ARG A 357 -27.36 -8.18 3.97
CA ARG A 357 -27.93 -7.08 4.74
C ARG A 357 -26.90 -6.39 5.63
N SER A 358 -25.87 -7.10 6.10
CA SER A 358 -24.81 -6.53 6.93
C SER A 358 -23.76 -5.80 6.07
N ALA A 359 -23.23 -4.71 6.58
CA ALA A 359 -22.12 -3.98 6.00
C ALA A 359 -21.30 -3.29 7.11
N VAL A 360 -20.06 -2.95 6.81
CA VAL A 360 -19.28 -2.05 7.67
C VAL A 360 -19.83 -0.64 7.51
N GLU A 361 -20.22 0.00 8.60
CA GLU A 361 -20.76 1.37 8.58
C GLU A 361 -19.71 2.37 8.11
N VAL A 362 -20.08 3.26 7.19
CA VAL A 362 -19.23 4.40 6.78
C VAL A 362 -19.86 5.68 7.28
N LYS A 363 -19.13 6.41 8.14
CA LYS A 363 -19.68 7.63 8.77
C LYS A 363 -18.65 8.70 9.07
N ASN A 364 -19.11 9.96 9.05
CA ASN A 364 -18.27 11.14 9.33
C ASN A 364 -17.05 11.21 8.42
N VAL A 365 -17.30 11.31 7.10
CA VAL A 365 -16.24 11.42 6.09
C VAL A 365 -16.28 12.81 5.47
N VAL A 366 -15.16 13.50 5.49
CA VAL A 366 -14.99 14.86 4.94
C VAL A 366 -14.07 14.81 3.74
N TYR A 367 -14.55 15.29 2.61
CA TYR A 367 -13.80 15.57 1.40
C TYR A 367 -13.70 17.09 1.25
N LYS A 368 -12.49 17.66 1.29
CA LYS A 368 -12.28 19.11 1.30
C LYS A 368 -11.17 19.54 0.36
N ASN A 369 -11.41 20.60 -0.43
CA ASN A 369 -10.44 21.18 -1.34
C ASN A 369 -9.79 20.11 -2.24
N ILE A 370 -10.62 19.46 -3.07
CA ILE A 370 -10.19 18.41 -4.00
C ILE A 370 -10.50 18.88 -5.42
N LYS A 371 -9.48 18.86 -6.26
CA LYS A 371 -9.59 19.35 -7.64
C LYS A 371 -8.85 18.42 -8.61
N GLY A 372 -9.21 18.53 -9.87
CA GLY A 372 -8.49 17.84 -10.95
C GLY A 372 -9.38 17.18 -11.97
N THR A 373 -8.87 16.16 -12.64
CA THR A 373 -9.53 15.52 -13.77
C THR A 373 -9.83 14.05 -13.56
N SER A 374 -11.01 13.63 -14.04
CA SER A 374 -11.48 12.27 -14.11
C SER A 374 -11.29 11.70 -15.51
N ALA A 375 -10.72 10.51 -15.63
CA ALA A 375 -10.64 9.77 -16.87
C ALA A 375 -11.99 9.13 -17.29
N SER A 376 -12.94 9.05 -16.37
CA SER A 376 -14.29 8.53 -16.61
C SER A 376 -15.35 9.62 -16.44
N ASP A 377 -16.56 9.37 -16.98
CA ASP A 377 -17.70 10.28 -16.81
C ASP A 377 -18.09 10.50 -15.35
N VAL A 378 -17.79 9.56 -14.44
CA VAL A 378 -18.21 9.58 -13.04
C VAL A 378 -17.03 9.94 -12.15
N ALA A 379 -16.98 11.15 -11.63
CA ALA A 379 -15.89 11.61 -10.77
C ALA A 379 -16.17 11.39 -9.27
N ILE A 380 -17.45 11.32 -8.87
CA ILE A 380 -17.87 11.02 -7.50
C ILE A 380 -18.82 9.84 -7.55
N LYS A 381 -18.50 8.76 -6.85
CA LYS A 381 -19.38 7.60 -6.70
C LYS A 381 -19.50 7.22 -5.23
N PHE A 382 -20.70 7.35 -4.69
CA PHE A 382 -21.07 6.82 -3.38
C PHE A 382 -22.06 5.69 -3.58
N ASP A 383 -21.60 4.45 -3.42
CA ASP A 383 -22.40 3.23 -3.55
C ASP A 383 -22.56 2.60 -2.17
N CYS A 384 -23.43 3.22 -1.38
CA CYS A 384 -23.64 2.87 0.01
C CYS A 384 -24.73 1.81 0.16
N SER A 385 -24.64 0.98 1.20
CA SER A 385 -25.58 -0.10 1.49
C SER A 385 -26.97 0.44 1.80
N LYS A 386 -27.99 -0.21 1.27
CA LYS A 386 -29.39 0.11 1.62
C LYS A 386 -29.70 -0.08 3.09
N SER A 387 -29.10 -1.09 3.72
CA SER A 387 -29.32 -1.40 5.14
C SER A 387 -28.44 -0.58 6.09
N PHE A 388 -27.28 -0.08 5.58
CA PHE A 388 -26.32 0.72 6.33
C PHE A 388 -25.90 1.92 5.46
N PRO A 389 -26.78 2.91 5.27
CA PRO A 389 -26.46 4.11 4.50
C PRO A 389 -25.23 4.84 5.04
N CYS A 390 -24.48 5.50 4.16
CA CYS A 390 -23.37 6.33 4.59
C CYS A 390 -23.89 7.61 5.26
N LEU A 391 -23.38 7.90 6.46
CA LEU A 391 -23.87 9.01 7.29
C LEU A 391 -22.80 10.08 7.50
N GLY A 392 -23.21 11.35 7.51
CA GLY A 392 -22.30 12.46 7.79
C GLY A 392 -21.21 12.61 6.74
N ILE A 393 -21.54 12.42 5.47
CA ILE A 393 -20.64 12.64 4.35
C ILE A 393 -20.68 14.13 3.98
N MET A 394 -19.52 14.77 3.96
CA MET A 394 -19.38 16.19 3.64
C MET A 394 -18.47 16.37 2.42
N LEU A 395 -18.95 17.12 1.44
CA LEU A 395 -18.20 17.61 0.29
C LEU A 395 -17.99 19.13 0.45
N GLN A 396 -16.76 19.58 0.50
CA GLN A 396 -16.44 21.01 0.62
C GLN A 396 -15.39 21.43 -0.42
N ASP A 397 -15.72 22.39 -1.25
CA ASP A 397 -14.81 22.95 -2.25
C ASP A 397 -14.21 21.85 -3.15
N ILE A 398 -15.07 21.15 -3.87
CA ILE A 398 -14.73 20.08 -4.82
C ILE A 398 -14.85 20.59 -6.25
N ASN A 399 -13.81 20.39 -7.05
CA ASN A 399 -13.82 20.75 -8.48
C ASN A 399 -13.16 19.62 -9.30
N LEU A 400 -13.99 18.68 -9.77
CA LEU A 400 -13.57 17.54 -10.57
C LEU A 400 -14.20 17.61 -11.96
N GLN A 401 -13.39 17.62 -12.99
CA GLN A 401 -13.80 17.72 -14.38
C GLN A 401 -13.47 16.43 -15.13
N HIS A 402 -14.20 16.13 -16.19
CA HIS A 402 -13.81 15.06 -17.09
C HIS A 402 -12.60 15.50 -17.96
N GLU A 403 -11.63 14.60 -18.21
CA GLU A 403 -10.40 14.88 -18.96
C GLU A 403 -10.69 15.54 -20.34
N GLY A 404 -11.71 15.10 -21.05
CA GLY A 404 -12.13 15.66 -22.33
C GLY A 404 -12.92 16.97 -22.27
N ARG A 405 -12.84 17.75 -21.19
CA ARG A 405 -13.63 18.99 -20.97
C ARG A 405 -15.15 18.80 -21.00
N LYS A 406 -15.62 17.57 -20.78
CA LYS A 406 -17.04 17.27 -20.56
C LYS A 406 -17.38 17.47 -19.10
N THR A 407 -18.64 17.66 -18.79
CA THR A 407 -19.13 17.71 -17.42
C THR A 407 -18.99 16.33 -16.77
N ALA A 408 -18.26 16.25 -15.67
CA ALA A 408 -18.22 15.05 -14.84
C ALA A 408 -19.55 14.85 -14.10
N LYS A 409 -19.85 13.60 -13.70
CA LYS A 409 -21.08 13.20 -13.03
C LYS A 409 -20.80 12.74 -11.61
N ALA A 410 -21.82 12.83 -10.74
CA ALA A 410 -21.86 12.17 -9.44
C ALA A 410 -22.95 11.11 -9.40
N LEU A 411 -22.65 9.94 -8.83
CA LEU A 411 -23.60 8.86 -8.53
C LEU A 411 -23.63 8.64 -7.01
N CYS A 412 -24.78 8.87 -6.39
CA CYS A 412 -24.88 8.92 -4.94
C CYS A 412 -26.08 8.08 -4.47
N ASN A 413 -25.81 6.84 -4.07
CA ASN A 413 -26.81 5.88 -3.62
C ASN A 413 -26.77 5.71 -2.10
N ASN A 414 -27.91 5.75 -1.43
CA ASN A 414 -28.07 5.52 0.01
C ASN A 414 -27.07 6.31 0.88
N VAL A 415 -26.89 7.58 0.57
CA VAL A 415 -25.99 8.49 1.26
C VAL A 415 -26.66 9.83 1.57
N ASN A 416 -26.38 10.37 2.75
CA ASN A 416 -26.72 11.74 3.08
C ASN A 416 -25.48 12.61 2.96
N VAL A 417 -25.48 13.53 1.98
CA VAL A 417 -24.34 14.40 1.64
C VAL A 417 -24.66 15.83 1.99
N THR A 418 -23.77 16.46 2.76
CA THR A 418 -23.74 17.90 2.98
C THR A 418 -22.72 18.53 2.04
N SER A 419 -23.13 19.51 1.24
CA SER A 419 -22.26 20.27 0.33
C SER A 419 -22.01 21.67 0.87
N ILE A 420 -20.74 22.11 0.90
CA ILE A 420 -20.30 23.44 1.36
C ILE A 420 -19.40 24.07 0.30
N GLY A 421 -19.60 25.35 0.01
CA GLY A 421 -18.85 26.05 -1.03
C GLY A 421 -19.18 25.57 -2.44
N VAL A 422 -18.18 25.54 -3.32
CA VAL A 422 -18.35 25.08 -4.69
C VAL A 422 -18.12 23.57 -4.74
N VAL A 423 -19.12 22.81 -5.18
CA VAL A 423 -19.03 21.35 -5.33
C VAL A 423 -19.45 20.95 -6.74
N CYS A 424 -18.51 20.45 -7.51
CA CYS A 424 -18.73 19.99 -8.88
C CYS A 424 -17.97 18.67 -9.10
N PRO A 425 -18.65 17.55 -9.52
CA PRO A 425 -20.11 17.43 -9.70
C PRO A 425 -20.87 17.32 -8.36
N LEU A 426 -22.14 17.71 -8.37
CA LEU A 426 -23.03 17.59 -7.22
C LEU A 426 -23.72 16.22 -7.19
N CYS A 427 -23.91 15.68 -5.99
CA CYS A 427 -24.82 14.55 -5.79
C CYS A 427 -26.27 14.99 -6.08
N PRO A 428 -27.01 14.26 -6.91
CA PRO A 428 -28.40 14.59 -7.20
C PRO A 428 -29.26 14.45 -5.95
N LYS A 429 -30.22 15.38 -5.76
CA LYS A 429 -31.15 15.37 -4.62
C LYS A 429 -32.21 14.29 -4.73
N LEU A 430 -32.51 13.84 -5.94
CA LEU A 430 -33.46 12.76 -6.24
C LEU A 430 -32.77 11.77 -7.21
N GLU A 431 -33.08 10.49 -7.05
CA GLU A 431 -32.60 9.45 -7.98
C GLU A 431 -33.02 9.79 -9.42
N GLY A 432 -32.04 9.76 -10.35
CA GLY A 432 -32.26 9.99 -11.78
C GLY A 432 -32.15 11.44 -12.25
N GLN A 433 -31.87 12.42 -11.38
CA GLN A 433 -31.57 13.80 -11.78
C GLN A 433 -30.06 14.02 -11.82
N TYR A 434 -29.58 14.63 -12.90
CA TYR A 434 -28.22 15.11 -13.03
C TYR A 434 -28.23 16.64 -12.91
N GLU A 435 -27.62 17.18 -11.88
CA GLU A 435 -27.38 18.62 -11.82
C GLU A 435 -26.10 18.94 -12.61
N THR A 436 -26.21 19.75 -13.65
CA THR A 436 -25.08 20.22 -14.44
C THR A 436 -24.40 21.36 -13.70
N CYS A 437 -23.20 21.11 -13.20
CA CYS A 437 -22.34 22.20 -12.71
C CYS A 437 -21.71 22.94 -13.90
N GLN A 438 -21.88 24.23 -14.00
CA GLN A 438 -20.95 25.04 -14.77
C GLN A 438 -19.69 25.20 -13.92
N CYS A 439 -18.66 24.41 -14.24
CA CYS A 439 -17.34 24.59 -13.63
C CYS A 439 -16.77 25.93 -14.14
N LEU A 440 -16.47 26.85 -13.24
CA LEU A 440 -15.81 28.14 -13.51
C LEU A 440 -14.35 27.92 -13.92
#